data_7cc7e64bc9424e435938af15dc63d01f
#
_entry.id   7cc7e64bc9424e435938af15dc63d01f
#
_cell.length_a   1.000
_cell.length_b   1.000
_cell.length_c   1.000
_cell.angle_alpha   90.00
_cell.angle_beta   90.00
_cell.angle_gamma   90.00
#
_symmetry.space_group_name_H-M   'P 1'
#
loop_
_entity.id
_entity.type
_entity.pdbx_description
1 polymer ?
#
loop_
_entity_poly.entity_id
_entity_poly.type
_entity_poly.pdbx_seq_one_letter_code
_entity_poly.pdbx_strand_id
1 'polypeptide(L)'
;MPEILFLVHRAPWPPDRGDRIRSWHMFETLAKLAPVHVAALADNADDAAAAREKMAPLCTSLAIKVRTTSRPQALVQAVLTGDPVSNRLFRNAALARHVDRLIGRGTISHIVGFSGQMAQYLPADFGGPVVMDFVDV
;
A
#
# COMPACT_ATOMS: atom_id res chain seq x y z
N MET A 1 -16.59 1.08 -15.17
CA MET A 1 -16.65 0.07 -14.12
C MET A 1 -15.88 0.56 -12.91
N PRO A 2 -16.42 0.49 -11.70
CA PRO A 2 -15.69 0.97 -10.52
C PRO A 2 -14.44 0.13 -10.28
N GLU A 3 -13.35 0.80 -9.94
CA GLU A 3 -12.05 0.18 -9.65
C GLU A 3 -11.65 0.48 -8.21
N ILE A 4 -10.89 -0.43 -7.64
CA ILE A 4 -10.44 -0.34 -6.25
C ILE A 4 -8.93 -0.09 -6.23
N LEU A 5 -8.50 0.85 -5.40
CA LEU A 5 -7.09 1.02 -5.06
C LEU A 5 -6.84 0.37 -3.70
N PHE A 6 -5.95 -0.61 -3.66
CA PHE A 6 -5.55 -1.30 -2.45
C PHE A 6 -4.15 -0.84 -2.03
N LEU A 7 -4.09 -0.17 -0.87
CA LEU A 7 -2.84 0.33 -0.29
C LEU A 7 -2.44 -0.60 0.84
N VAL A 8 -1.28 -1.22 0.76
CA VAL A 8 -0.82 -2.17 1.78
C VAL A 8 0.64 -1.88 2.15
N HIS A 9 0.92 -1.86 3.46
CA HIS A 9 2.24 -1.46 3.98
C HIS A 9 3.35 -2.47 3.67
N ARG A 10 2.99 -3.73 3.51
CA ARG A 10 3.90 -4.80 3.04
C ARG A 10 3.18 -5.62 2.00
N ALA A 11 3.86 -5.90 0.90
CA ALA A 11 3.31 -6.76 -0.14
C ALA A 11 2.81 -8.07 0.50
N PRO A 12 1.56 -8.50 0.24
CA PRO A 12 0.94 -9.61 0.98
C PRO A 12 1.47 -10.99 0.65
N TRP A 13 2.24 -11.12 -0.40
CA TRP A 13 2.85 -12.41 -0.78
C TRP A 13 4.34 -12.42 -0.42
N PRO A 14 4.89 -13.48 0.15
CA PRO A 14 4.19 -14.69 0.62
C PRO A 14 3.44 -14.45 1.94
N PRO A 15 2.30 -15.15 2.15
CA PRO A 15 1.50 -14.96 3.37
C PRO A 15 2.07 -15.78 4.53
N ASP A 16 3.25 -15.42 4.99
CA ASP A 16 4.02 -16.16 6.00
C ASP A 16 4.00 -15.52 7.39
N ARG A 17 3.28 -14.41 7.55
CA ARG A 17 3.06 -13.72 8.83
C ARG A 17 1.59 -13.35 8.97
N GLY A 18 1.15 -13.09 10.20
CA GLY A 18 -0.24 -12.76 10.45
C GLY A 18 -0.78 -11.60 9.64
N ASP A 19 -0.01 -10.51 9.55
CA ASP A 19 -0.40 -9.35 8.75
C ASP A 19 -0.48 -9.67 7.26
N ARG A 20 0.47 -10.45 6.73
CA ARG A 20 0.48 -10.85 5.32
C ARG A 20 -0.63 -11.85 5.00
N ILE A 21 -0.96 -12.75 5.93
CA ILE A 21 -2.07 -13.69 5.74
C ILE A 21 -3.38 -12.91 5.59
N ARG A 22 -3.64 -11.95 6.48
CA ARG A 22 -4.85 -11.13 6.43
C ARG A 22 -4.89 -10.28 5.17
N SER A 23 -3.81 -9.59 4.83
CA SER A 23 -3.77 -8.74 3.65
C SER A 23 -3.86 -9.53 2.35
N TRP A 24 -3.31 -10.75 2.31
CA TRP A 24 -3.46 -11.63 1.15
C TRP A 24 -4.92 -12.02 0.93
N HIS A 25 -5.62 -12.44 2.00
CA HIS A 25 -7.04 -12.76 1.90
C HIS A 25 -7.87 -11.56 1.48
N MET A 26 -7.55 -10.39 2.01
CA MET A 26 -8.22 -9.14 1.61
C MET A 26 -8.00 -8.86 0.13
N PHE A 27 -6.77 -8.98 -0.35
CA PHE A 27 -6.45 -8.81 -1.77
C PHE A 27 -7.23 -9.77 -2.65
N GLU A 28 -7.25 -11.06 -2.31
CA GLU A 28 -8.00 -12.06 -3.07
C GLU A 28 -9.49 -11.73 -3.14
N THR A 29 -10.06 -11.29 -2.03
CA THR A 29 -11.47 -10.91 -1.97
C THR A 29 -11.75 -9.70 -2.86
N LEU A 30 -10.91 -8.67 -2.77
CA LEU A 30 -11.10 -7.46 -3.59
C LEU A 30 -10.94 -7.77 -5.08
N ALA A 31 -9.99 -8.62 -5.44
CA ALA A 31 -9.74 -8.99 -6.83
C ALA A 31 -10.93 -9.72 -7.47
N LYS A 32 -11.76 -10.40 -6.65
CA LYS A 32 -12.97 -11.05 -7.13
C LYS A 32 -14.13 -10.06 -7.31
N LEU A 33 -14.09 -8.94 -6.62
CA LEU A 33 -15.19 -7.96 -6.62
C LEU A 33 -15.08 -6.94 -7.74
N ALA A 34 -13.87 -6.52 -8.09
CA ALA A 34 -13.65 -5.45 -9.06
C ALA A 34 -12.21 -5.46 -9.54
N PRO A 35 -11.89 -4.70 -10.62
CA PRO A 35 -10.49 -4.45 -10.97
C PRO A 35 -9.75 -3.78 -9.82
N VAL A 36 -8.61 -4.33 -9.42
CA VAL A 36 -7.82 -3.85 -8.29
C VAL A 36 -6.47 -3.32 -8.78
N HIS A 37 -6.15 -2.10 -8.33
CA HIS A 37 -4.81 -1.53 -8.45
C HIS A 37 -4.15 -1.65 -7.09
N VAL A 38 -2.95 -2.23 -7.05
CA VAL A 38 -2.23 -2.45 -5.79
C VAL A 38 -1.04 -1.50 -5.71
N ALA A 39 -0.92 -0.81 -4.58
CA ALA A 39 0.25 -0.01 -4.25
C ALA A 39 0.79 -0.49 -2.90
N ALA A 40 2.00 -1.03 -2.91
CA ALA A 40 2.59 -1.71 -1.76
C ALA A 40 4.07 -1.38 -1.61
N LEU A 41 4.57 -1.61 -0.40
CA LEU A 41 5.99 -1.57 -0.10
C LEU A 41 6.48 -2.99 0.19
N ALA A 42 7.76 -3.22 -0.01
CA ALA A 42 8.41 -4.47 0.35
C ALA A 42 9.66 -4.17 1.16
N ASP A 43 10.04 -5.10 2.03
CA ASP A 43 11.21 -4.92 2.89
C ASP A 43 12.53 -5.05 2.10
N ASN A 44 12.52 -5.84 1.03
CA ASN A 44 13.71 -6.06 0.19
C ASN A 44 13.30 -6.41 -1.25
N ALA A 45 14.33 -6.47 -2.13
CA ALA A 45 14.10 -6.72 -3.55
C ALA A 45 13.58 -8.14 -3.84
N ASP A 46 14.02 -9.13 -3.07
CA ASP A 46 13.58 -10.53 -3.25
C ASP A 46 12.08 -10.68 -2.94
N ASP A 47 11.64 -10.07 -1.85
CA ASP A 47 10.21 -10.06 -1.48
C ASP A 47 9.39 -9.34 -2.54
N ALA A 48 9.89 -8.22 -3.05
CA ALA A 48 9.21 -7.47 -4.11
C ALA A 48 9.06 -8.31 -5.38
N ALA A 49 10.11 -9.01 -5.79
CA ALA A 49 10.10 -9.85 -6.99
C ALA A 49 9.11 -11.02 -6.84
N ALA A 50 9.13 -11.69 -5.70
CA ALA A 50 8.24 -12.81 -5.42
C ALA A 50 6.77 -12.37 -5.44
N ALA A 51 6.48 -11.22 -4.82
CA ALA A 51 5.13 -10.67 -4.79
C ALA A 51 4.65 -10.26 -6.18
N ARG A 52 5.50 -9.63 -6.99
CA ARG A 52 5.14 -9.27 -8.36
C ARG A 52 4.77 -10.48 -9.19
N GLU A 53 5.58 -11.53 -9.11
CA GLU A 53 5.34 -12.76 -9.88
C GLU A 53 3.97 -13.36 -9.54
N LYS A 54 3.61 -13.38 -8.27
CA LYS A 54 2.37 -13.99 -7.82
C LYS A 54 1.15 -13.10 -8.04
N MET A 55 1.29 -11.79 -7.81
CA MET A 55 0.15 -10.87 -7.79
C MET A 55 -0.18 -10.24 -9.13
N ALA A 56 0.81 -10.04 -10.00
CA ALA A 56 0.60 -9.33 -11.26
C ALA A 56 -0.53 -9.93 -12.11
N PRO A 57 -0.66 -11.27 -12.25
CA PRO A 57 -1.77 -11.83 -13.02
C PRO A 57 -3.15 -11.62 -12.39
N LEU A 58 -3.22 -11.27 -11.11
CA LEU A 58 -4.47 -11.20 -10.34
C LEU A 58 -5.00 -9.78 -10.19
N CYS A 59 -4.26 -8.77 -10.60
CA CYS A 59 -4.66 -7.38 -10.43
C CYS A 59 -4.52 -6.59 -11.73
N THR A 60 -5.18 -5.45 -11.80
CA THR A 60 -5.17 -4.59 -12.98
C THR A 60 -3.85 -3.84 -13.12
N SER A 61 -3.31 -3.36 -12.02
CA SER A 61 -1.96 -2.77 -11.97
C SER A 61 -1.32 -3.06 -10.62
N LEU A 62 0.00 -3.04 -10.59
CA LEU A 62 0.75 -3.39 -9.40
C LEU A 62 2.00 -2.52 -9.31
N ALA A 63 2.11 -1.77 -8.24
CA ALA A 63 3.31 -1.02 -7.91
C ALA A 63 3.82 -1.49 -6.56
N ILE A 64 5.00 -2.10 -6.55
CA ILE A 64 5.69 -2.50 -5.32
C ILE A 64 7.02 -1.79 -5.30
N LYS A 65 7.23 -0.97 -4.25
CA LYS A 65 8.49 -0.25 -4.05
C LYS A 65 9.21 -0.83 -2.85
N VAL A 66 10.51 -0.99 -2.95
CA VAL A 66 11.32 -1.47 -1.84
C VAL A 66 11.53 -0.32 -0.86
N ARG A 67 11.35 -0.59 0.42
CA ARG A 67 11.58 0.38 1.49
C ARG A 67 13.05 0.76 1.53
N THR A 68 13.32 2.07 1.49
CA THR A 68 14.70 2.59 1.52
C THR A 68 15.04 3.31 2.82
N THR A 69 14.03 3.70 3.61
CA THR A 69 14.24 4.43 4.86
C THR A 69 14.59 3.44 5.97
N SER A 70 15.77 3.59 6.58
CA SER A 70 16.18 2.79 7.73
C SER A 70 15.55 3.32 9.02
N ARG A 71 15.55 2.50 10.10
CA ARG A 71 15.03 2.94 11.39
C ARG A 71 15.76 4.17 11.96
N PRO A 72 17.12 4.24 11.97
CA PRO A 72 17.81 5.45 12.42
C PRO A 72 17.44 6.68 11.59
N GLN A 73 17.37 6.52 10.27
CA GLN A 73 16.99 7.59 9.36
C GLN A 73 15.57 8.07 9.63
N ALA A 74 14.63 7.14 9.84
CA ALA A 74 13.24 7.45 10.14
C ALA A 74 13.13 8.19 11.48
N LEU A 75 13.92 7.81 12.47
CA LEU A 75 13.93 8.47 13.78
C LEU A 75 14.39 9.92 13.65
N VAL A 76 15.47 10.18 12.93
CA VAL A 76 15.96 11.53 12.68
C VAL A 76 14.91 12.38 11.97
N GLN A 77 14.28 11.83 10.93
CA GLN A 77 13.23 12.53 10.19
C GLN A 77 12.01 12.82 11.06
N ALA A 78 11.63 11.88 11.91
CA ALA A 78 10.49 12.05 12.82
C ALA A 78 10.74 13.20 13.81
N VAL A 79 11.95 13.31 14.36
CA VAL A 79 12.33 14.40 15.26
C VAL A 79 12.28 15.75 14.52
N LEU A 80 12.76 15.79 13.29
CA LEU A 80 12.83 17.04 12.52
C LEU A 80 11.46 17.49 12.01
N THR A 81 10.56 16.56 11.69
CA THR A 81 9.28 16.88 11.04
C THR A 81 8.06 16.70 11.93
N GLY A 82 8.21 16.03 13.08
CA GLY A 82 7.10 15.70 13.96
C GLY A 82 6.24 14.52 13.53
N ASP A 83 6.56 13.86 12.40
CA ASP A 83 5.84 12.68 11.97
C ASP A 83 6.21 11.45 12.81
N PRO A 84 5.27 10.50 13.02
CA PRO A 84 5.61 9.22 13.67
C PRO A 84 6.69 8.46 12.91
N VAL A 85 7.57 7.77 13.66
CA VAL A 85 8.64 6.96 13.06
C VAL A 85 8.08 5.91 12.11
N SER A 86 6.97 5.26 12.48
CA SER A 86 6.33 4.24 11.64
C SER A 86 5.90 4.80 10.28
N ASN A 87 5.37 6.02 10.24
CA ASN A 87 5.01 6.66 8.97
C ASN A 87 6.24 6.89 8.10
N ARG A 88 7.35 7.34 8.70
CA ARG A 88 8.59 7.58 7.97
C ARG A 88 9.21 6.31 7.41
N LEU A 89 9.10 5.20 8.15
CA LEU A 89 9.59 3.89 7.68
C LEU A 89 8.89 3.44 6.40
N PHE A 90 7.61 3.79 6.24
CA PHE A 90 6.80 3.37 5.10
C PHE A 90 6.57 4.47 4.08
N ARG A 91 7.30 5.58 4.19
CA ARG A 91 7.20 6.67 3.21
C ARG A 91 8.05 6.38 1.98
N ASN A 92 7.44 6.53 0.81
CA ASN A 92 8.13 6.37 -0.46
C ASN A 92 7.54 7.36 -1.47
N ALA A 93 8.37 8.30 -1.92
CA ALA A 93 7.92 9.38 -2.81
C ALA A 93 7.47 8.85 -4.18
N ALA A 94 8.12 7.81 -4.69
CA ALA A 94 7.74 7.21 -5.96
C ALA A 94 6.36 6.53 -5.87
N LEU A 95 6.08 5.87 -4.74
CA LEU A 95 4.78 5.26 -4.50
C LEU A 95 3.70 6.34 -4.36
N ALA A 96 3.98 7.42 -3.64
CA ALA A 96 3.05 8.53 -3.51
C ALA A 96 2.68 9.13 -4.87
N ARG A 97 3.66 9.34 -5.73
CA ARG A 97 3.41 9.85 -7.10
C ARG A 97 2.58 8.87 -7.92
N HIS A 98 2.85 7.57 -7.78
CA HIS A 98 2.08 6.54 -8.49
C HIS A 98 0.61 6.54 -8.06
N VAL A 99 0.36 6.63 -6.76
CA VAL A 99 -1.00 6.71 -6.20
C VAL A 99 -1.71 7.95 -6.72
N ASP A 100 -1.05 9.10 -6.69
CA ASP A 100 -1.63 10.34 -7.19
C ASP A 100 -2.00 10.25 -8.67
N ARG A 101 -1.15 9.63 -9.48
CA ARG A 101 -1.45 9.42 -10.90
C ARG A 101 -2.64 8.51 -11.13
N LEU A 102 -2.75 7.41 -10.36
CA LEU A 102 -3.88 6.50 -10.46
C LEU A 102 -5.20 7.20 -10.13
N ILE A 103 -5.22 7.96 -9.06
CA ILE A 103 -6.42 8.68 -8.64
C ILE A 103 -6.76 9.77 -9.65
N GLY A 104 -5.75 10.42 -10.21
CA GLY A 104 -5.93 11.46 -11.23
C GLY A 104 -6.59 10.96 -12.51
N ARG A 105 -6.56 9.65 -12.80
CA ARG A 105 -7.26 9.07 -13.94
C ARG A 105 -8.77 9.08 -13.78
N GLY A 106 -9.27 9.22 -12.55
CA GLY A 106 -10.70 9.32 -12.28
C GLY A 106 -11.47 8.01 -12.31
N THR A 107 -10.79 6.86 -12.42
CA THR A 107 -11.44 5.54 -12.47
C THR A 107 -11.53 4.85 -11.11
N ILE A 108 -10.75 5.30 -10.12
CA ILE A 108 -10.75 4.73 -8.78
C ILE A 108 -11.99 5.20 -8.04
N SER A 109 -12.87 4.26 -7.68
CA SER A 109 -14.11 4.56 -6.96
C SER A 109 -13.98 4.34 -5.46
N HIS A 110 -13.11 3.43 -5.03
CA HIS A 110 -12.96 3.04 -3.63
C HIS A 110 -11.48 2.87 -3.32
N ILE A 111 -11.08 3.25 -2.10
CA ILE A 111 -9.73 3.01 -1.60
C ILE A 111 -9.85 2.11 -0.38
N VAL A 112 -9.06 1.03 -0.36
CA VAL A 112 -8.95 0.13 0.78
C VAL A 112 -7.50 0.17 1.24
N GLY A 113 -7.28 0.59 2.48
CA GLY A 113 -5.96 0.66 3.08
C GLY A 113 -5.77 -0.40 4.15
N PHE A 114 -4.60 -1.01 4.17
CA PHE A 114 -4.21 -1.98 5.17
C PHE A 114 -3.01 -1.45 5.94
N SER A 115 -3.17 -1.24 7.23
CA SER A 115 -2.27 -0.57 8.15
C SER A 115 -2.37 0.96 8.12
N GLY A 116 -2.35 1.57 9.30
CA GLY A 116 -2.46 3.03 9.45
C GLY A 116 -1.37 3.84 8.78
N GLN A 117 -0.17 3.24 8.59
CA GLN A 117 0.93 3.90 7.88
C GLN A 117 0.57 4.26 6.44
N MET A 118 -0.37 3.53 5.84
CA MET A 118 -0.78 3.78 4.46
C MET A 118 -1.72 4.97 4.32
N ALA A 119 -2.26 5.49 5.41
CA ALA A 119 -3.09 6.69 5.39
C ALA A 119 -2.34 7.91 4.83
N GLN A 120 -1.02 7.94 4.93
CA GLN A 120 -0.22 9.04 4.37
C GLN A 120 -0.29 9.15 2.85
N TYR A 121 -0.75 8.09 2.16
CA TYR A 121 -0.90 8.09 0.71
C TYR A 121 -2.31 8.49 0.25
N LEU A 122 -3.23 8.69 1.18
CA LEU A 122 -4.60 9.09 0.83
C LEU A 122 -4.62 10.53 0.35
N PRO A 123 -5.28 10.82 -0.80
CA PRO A 123 -5.47 12.20 -1.20
C PRO A 123 -6.49 12.91 -0.31
N ALA A 124 -6.25 14.18 -0.03
CA ALA A 124 -7.11 14.97 0.85
C ALA A 124 -8.52 15.17 0.28
N ASP A 125 -8.65 15.12 -1.04
CA ASP A 125 -9.87 15.47 -1.76
C ASP A 125 -10.54 14.28 -2.46
N PHE A 126 -10.21 13.04 -2.05
CA PHE A 126 -10.85 11.88 -2.65
C PHE A 126 -12.33 11.83 -2.26
N GLY A 127 -13.21 11.82 -3.27
CA GLY A 127 -14.65 11.92 -3.08
C GLY A 127 -15.37 10.59 -2.82
N GLY A 128 -14.68 9.46 -2.92
CA GLY A 128 -15.28 8.14 -2.75
C GLY A 128 -15.06 7.53 -1.37
N PRO A 129 -15.63 6.34 -1.12
CA PRO A 129 -15.42 5.64 0.14
C PRO A 129 -13.95 5.22 0.34
N VAL A 130 -13.48 5.36 1.58
CA VAL A 130 -12.16 4.91 2.03
C VAL A 130 -12.36 3.99 3.23
N VAL A 131 -11.85 2.77 3.13
CA VAL A 131 -11.87 1.80 4.22
C VAL A 131 -10.43 1.55 4.68
N MET A 132 -10.17 1.74 5.95
CA MET A 132 -8.84 1.51 6.52
C MET A 132 -8.91 0.39 7.56
N ASP A 133 -8.08 -0.65 7.38
CA ASP A 133 -7.89 -1.69 8.38
C ASP A 133 -6.65 -1.32 9.20
N PHE A 134 -6.85 -0.93 10.44
CA PHE A 134 -5.77 -0.61 11.37
C PHE A 134 -5.31 -1.89 12.05
N VAL A 135 -4.32 -2.54 11.47
CA VAL A 135 -3.81 -3.84 11.93
C VAL A 135 -3.23 -3.72 13.33
N ASP A 136 -2.57 -2.61 13.61
CA ASP A 136 -1.92 -2.32 14.89
C ASP A 136 -2.68 -1.17 15.57
N VAL A 137 -3.48 -1.53 16.52
CA VAL A 137 -4.21 -0.54 17.32
C VAL A 137 -3.41 -0.17 18.55
#